data_ca50faf1d8fd40f5f09dc0aff4145daa
#
_entry.id   ca50faf1d8fd40f5f09dc0aff4145daa
#
_cell.length_a   1.000
_cell.length_b   1.000
_cell.length_c   1.000
_cell.angle_alpha   90.00
_cell.angle_beta   90.00
_cell.angle_gamma   90.00
#
_symmetry.space_group_name_H-M   'P 1'
#
loop_
_entity.id
_entity.type
_entity.pdbx_description
1 polymer ?
#
loop_
_entity_poly.entity_id
_entity_poly.type
_entity_poly.pdbx_seq_one_letter_code
_entity_poly.pdbx_strand_id
1 'polypeptide(L)'
;MRSCKGDGIGLCESELTVFRYFKRGTMAPVGLSTWFFAAVPNQIVISSVLDMLLAYWKDYNCLVDYYIIHLFLGLSLREFPMVEVRMPREDSYHSILLGDALGRTFHQEQWQDLIDHVSIHKLNYRKVGEVSRNPRGYYWYIMK
;
A
#
# COMPACT_ATOMS: atom_id res chain seq x y z
N MET A 1 -22.95 -8.42 14.72
CA MET A 1 -21.49 -8.48 14.83
C MET A 1 -21.02 -9.77 14.17
N ARG A 2 -20.44 -9.70 12.97
CA ARG A 2 -19.84 -10.87 12.31
C ARG A 2 -18.39 -10.96 12.75
N SER A 3 -18.04 -12.04 13.43
CA SER A 3 -16.68 -12.39 13.80
C SER A 3 -15.86 -12.62 12.52
N CYS A 4 -14.87 -11.78 12.27
CA CYS A 4 -13.85 -12.03 11.26
C CYS A 4 -12.93 -13.15 11.78
N LYS A 5 -13.27 -14.41 11.53
CA LYS A 5 -12.37 -15.54 11.66
C LYS A 5 -11.71 -15.78 10.32
N GLY A 6 -10.46 -15.41 10.23
CA GLY A 6 -9.59 -15.69 9.10
C GLY A 6 -8.27 -14.95 9.33
N ASP A 7 -7.16 -15.65 9.25
CA ASP A 7 -5.78 -15.17 9.43
C ASP A 7 -5.32 -14.22 8.30
N GLY A 8 -6.25 -13.48 7.73
CA GLY A 8 -5.98 -12.44 6.76
C GLY A 8 -5.86 -11.10 7.46
N ILE A 9 -4.81 -10.40 7.15
CA ILE A 9 -4.42 -9.02 7.46
C ILE A 9 -5.39 -8.33 8.40
N GLY A 10 -4.92 -7.84 9.52
CA GLY A 10 -5.67 -7.09 10.53
C GLY A 10 -6.34 -5.80 10.06
N LEU A 11 -6.84 -5.76 8.82
CA LEU A 11 -7.65 -4.68 8.27
C LEU A 11 -8.96 -4.47 9.03
N CYS A 12 -9.43 -5.53 9.73
CA CYS A 12 -10.69 -5.48 10.49
C CYS A 12 -10.56 -4.77 11.84
N GLU A 13 -9.35 -4.62 12.38
CA GLU A 13 -9.11 -4.08 13.72
C GLU A 13 -8.35 -2.75 13.71
N SER A 14 -7.74 -2.37 12.59
CA SER A 14 -6.99 -1.13 12.50
C SER A 14 -7.85 0.03 11.98
N GLU A 15 -7.73 1.18 12.63
CA GLU A 15 -8.38 2.42 12.18
C GLU A 15 -7.76 2.97 10.89
N LEU A 16 -6.49 2.62 10.62
CA LEU A 16 -5.72 3.07 9.47
C LEU A 16 -4.74 1.98 9.02
N THR A 17 -4.73 1.68 7.74
CA THR A 17 -3.74 0.81 7.10
C THR A 17 -3.02 1.57 6.00
N VAL A 18 -1.70 1.60 6.07
CA VAL A 18 -0.80 2.17 5.06
C VAL A 18 0.42 1.25 4.94
N PHE A 19 0.82 0.94 3.72
CA PHE A 19 2.04 0.15 3.51
C PHE A 19 3.29 0.95 3.83
N ARG A 20 4.32 0.28 4.38
CA ARG A 20 5.59 0.87 4.79
C ARG A 20 6.74 0.37 3.92
N TYR A 21 7.80 1.15 3.84
CA TYR A 21 9.07 0.76 3.24
C TYR A 21 10.05 0.38 4.35
N PHE A 22 10.18 -0.91 4.65
CA PHE A 22 11.10 -1.39 5.68
C PHE A 22 12.53 -1.57 5.19
N LYS A 23 12.74 -1.81 3.89
CA LYS A 23 14.07 -1.89 3.32
C LYS A 23 14.66 -0.49 3.13
N ARG A 24 15.87 -0.31 3.64
CA ARG A 24 16.64 0.92 3.39
C ARG A 24 16.97 1.01 1.89
N GLY A 25 16.51 2.03 1.25
CA GLY A 25 16.72 2.34 -0.16
C GLY A 25 16.36 3.80 -0.42
N THR A 26 16.16 4.15 -1.68
CA THR A 26 15.79 5.52 -2.10
C THR A 26 14.53 6.06 -1.45
N MET A 27 13.62 5.17 -1.02
CA MET A 27 12.36 5.54 -0.35
C MET A 27 12.46 5.62 1.18
N ALA A 28 13.63 5.34 1.77
CA ALA A 28 13.83 5.38 3.22
C ALA A 28 13.44 6.72 3.88
N PRO A 29 13.69 7.89 3.26
CA PRO A 29 13.26 9.17 3.83
C PRO A 29 11.76 9.33 3.94
N VAL A 30 10.99 8.64 3.07
CA VAL A 30 9.54 8.74 3.01
C VAL A 30 8.88 7.77 4.01
N GLY A 31 9.44 6.58 4.19
CA GLY A 31 9.02 5.55 5.14
C GLY A 31 7.64 4.92 4.90
N LEU A 32 6.75 5.60 4.18
CA LEU A 32 5.36 5.22 3.95
C LEU A 32 5.06 5.17 2.46
N SER A 33 4.11 4.35 2.07
CA SER A 33 3.65 4.23 0.69
C SER A 33 2.23 4.75 0.56
N THR A 34 1.97 5.60 -0.41
CA THR A 34 0.65 6.24 -0.61
C THR A 34 -0.18 5.63 -1.75
N TRP A 35 0.24 4.49 -2.29
CA TRP A 35 -0.54 3.84 -3.35
C TRP A 35 -1.81 3.15 -2.85
N PHE A 36 -1.89 2.88 -1.54
CA PHE A 36 -3.04 2.26 -0.90
C PHE A 36 -3.25 2.82 0.50
N PHE A 37 -4.47 3.23 0.79
CA PHE A 37 -4.97 3.60 2.10
C PHE A 37 -6.27 2.85 2.39
N ALA A 38 -6.39 2.32 3.60
CA ALA A 38 -7.66 1.88 4.14
C ALA A 38 -7.83 2.53 5.53
N ALA A 39 -8.95 3.21 5.75
CA ALA A 39 -9.21 3.94 6.98
C ALA A 39 -10.69 3.84 7.35
N VAL A 40 -10.99 3.89 8.64
CA VAL A 40 -12.35 4.10 9.12
C VAL A 40 -12.82 5.52 8.78
N PRO A 41 -14.12 5.77 8.65
CA PRO A 41 -14.66 7.12 8.45
C PRO A 41 -14.15 8.09 9.54
N ASN A 42 -13.78 9.31 9.12
CA ASN A 42 -13.28 10.37 10.00
C ASN A 42 -12.00 10.02 10.77
N GLN A 43 -11.17 9.16 10.21
CA GLN A 43 -9.90 8.80 10.81
C GLN A 43 -9.00 10.04 10.96
N ILE A 44 -8.54 10.33 12.20
CA ILE A 44 -7.92 11.60 12.57
C ILE A 44 -6.66 11.94 11.76
N VAL A 45 -5.81 10.95 11.46
CA VAL A 45 -4.59 11.16 10.66
C VAL A 45 -4.95 11.57 9.24
N ILE A 46 -5.95 10.91 8.62
CA ILE A 46 -6.39 11.23 7.25
C ILE A 46 -7.05 12.62 7.20
N SER A 47 -7.85 12.95 8.20
CA SER A 47 -8.45 14.30 8.33
C SER A 47 -7.37 15.37 8.45
N SER A 48 -6.37 15.15 9.29
CA SER A 48 -5.23 16.07 9.47
C SER A 48 -4.41 16.24 8.18
N VAL A 49 -4.16 15.15 7.44
CA VAL A 49 -3.49 15.23 6.11
C VAL A 49 -4.31 16.06 5.14
N LEU A 50 -5.63 15.85 5.11
CA LEU A 50 -6.53 16.64 4.24
C LEU A 50 -6.47 18.13 4.60
N ASP A 51 -6.56 18.46 5.87
CA ASP A 51 -6.50 19.86 6.35
C ASP A 51 -5.17 20.53 5.94
N MET A 52 -4.04 19.83 6.11
CA MET A 52 -2.73 20.32 5.67
C MET A 52 -2.66 20.51 4.15
N LEU A 53 -3.22 19.59 3.36
CA LEU A 53 -3.26 19.71 1.90
C LEU A 53 -4.13 20.90 1.47
N LEU A 54 -5.29 21.08 2.09
CA LEU A 54 -6.19 22.21 1.80
C LEU A 54 -5.53 23.55 2.16
N ALA A 55 -4.88 23.63 3.34
CA ALA A 55 -4.12 24.81 3.73
C ALA A 55 -2.98 25.10 2.74
N TYR A 56 -2.21 24.08 2.37
CA TYR A 56 -1.13 24.21 1.40
C TYR A 56 -1.62 24.77 0.07
N TRP A 57 -2.67 24.18 -0.54
CA TRP A 57 -3.18 24.62 -1.83
C TRP A 57 -3.95 25.94 -1.81
N LYS A 58 -4.32 26.45 -0.61
CA LYS A 58 -4.86 27.79 -0.44
C LYS A 58 -3.78 28.85 -0.60
N ASP A 59 -2.56 28.56 -0.11
CA ASP A 59 -1.47 29.53 -0.05
C ASP A 59 -0.46 29.36 -1.23
N TYR A 60 -0.41 28.18 -1.83
CA TYR A 60 0.54 27.84 -2.90
C TYR A 60 -0.19 27.26 -4.12
N ASN A 61 0.28 27.61 -5.31
CA ASN A 61 -0.25 27.14 -6.59
C ASN A 61 0.73 26.23 -7.35
N CYS A 62 1.81 25.82 -6.73
CA CYS A 62 2.82 24.92 -7.29
C CYS A 62 3.14 23.79 -6.32
N LEU A 63 3.50 22.62 -6.86
CA LEU A 63 3.92 21.48 -6.08
C LEU A 63 5.40 21.65 -5.70
N VAL A 64 5.68 21.79 -4.41
CA VAL A 64 7.05 21.94 -3.89
C VAL A 64 7.81 20.61 -3.93
N ASP A 65 7.11 19.50 -3.65
CA ASP A 65 7.70 18.17 -3.64
C ASP A 65 6.67 17.12 -4.09
N TYR A 66 7.10 16.14 -4.89
CA TYR A 66 6.28 15.01 -5.31
C TYR A 66 5.75 14.19 -4.13
N TYR A 67 6.51 14.15 -3.03
CA TYR A 67 6.19 13.38 -1.83
C TYR A 67 5.46 14.17 -0.75
N ILE A 68 4.87 15.34 -1.05
CA ILE A 68 4.21 16.20 -0.06
C ILE A 68 3.16 15.46 0.79
N ILE A 69 2.36 14.58 0.16
CA ILE A 69 1.36 13.77 0.87
C ILE A 69 2.01 12.80 1.87
N HIS A 70 3.18 12.23 1.53
CA HIS A 70 3.94 11.36 2.42
C HIS A 70 4.48 12.14 3.62
N LEU A 71 4.95 13.37 3.38
CA LEU A 71 5.45 14.25 4.43
C LEU A 71 4.32 14.63 5.41
N PHE A 72 3.16 15.01 4.89
CA PHE A 72 2.00 15.35 5.73
C PHE A 72 1.48 14.13 6.50
N LEU A 73 1.46 12.95 5.87
CA LEU A 73 1.11 11.70 6.55
C LEU A 73 2.10 11.39 7.69
N GLY A 74 3.39 11.53 7.43
CA GLY A 74 4.43 11.36 8.46
C GLY A 74 4.30 12.35 9.62
N LEU A 75 3.99 13.61 9.32
CA LEU A 75 3.74 14.63 10.35
C LEU A 75 2.50 14.29 11.17
N SER A 76 1.39 13.92 10.53
CA SER A 76 0.17 13.52 11.22
C SER A 76 0.37 12.31 12.12
N LEU A 77 1.12 11.28 11.67
CA LEU A 77 1.40 10.12 12.51
C LEU A 77 2.26 10.46 13.71
N ARG A 78 3.18 11.42 13.61
CA ARG A 78 3.96 11.91 14.75
C ARG A 78 3.08 12.64 15.77
N GLU A 79 2.06 13.36 15.32
CA GLU A 79 1.08 14.02 16.19
C GLU A 79 0.13 13.00 16.85
N PHE A 80 -0.20 11.92 16.14
CA PHE A 80 -1.12 10.88 16.63
C PHE A 80 -0.42 9.51 16.76
N PRO A 81 0.59 9.35 17.64
CA PRO A 81 1.43 8.16 17.71
C PRO A 81 0.66 6.89 18.08
N MET A 82 -0.47 7.00 18.77
CA MET A 82 -1.32 5.85 19.11
C MET A 82 -1.96 5.21 17.86
N VAL A 83 -2.24 6.01 16.83
CA VAL A 83 -2.70 5.48 15.53
C VAL A 83 -1.59 4.70 14.87
N GLU A 84 -0.36 5.25 14.86
CA GLU A 84 0.81 4.59 14.28
C GLU A 84 1.10 3.22 14.92
N VAL A 85 0.99 3.11 16.25
CA VAL A 85 1.21 1.86 17.00
C VAL A 85 0.21 0.77 16.61
N ARG A 86 -1.04 1.16 16.29
CA ARG A 86 -2.12 0.23 15.90
C ARG A 86 -2.13 -0.11 14.41
N MET A 87 -1.35 0.59 13.58
CA MET A 87 -1.28 0.31 12.15
C MET A 87 -0.63 -1.05 11.88
N PRO A 88 -1.17 -1.85 10.95
CA PRO A 88 -0.50 -3.05 10.48
C PRO A 88 0.89 -2.73 9.92
N ARG A 89 1.83 -3.66 10.13
CA ARG A 89 3.20 -3.55 9.61
C ARG A 89 3.31 -4.23 8.26
N GLU A 90 2.61 -3.71 7.26
CA GLU A 90 2.63 -4.23 5.90
C GLU A 90 3.80 -3.65 5.09
N ASP A 91 4.65 -4.53 4.52
CA ASP A 91 5.77 -4.10 3.68
C ASP A 91 5.30 -3.82 2.25
N SER A 92 5.50 -2.58 1.79
CA SER A 92 5.20 -2.19 0.42
C SER A 92 5.96 -3.02 -0.63
N TYR A 93 7.13 -3.57 -0.27
CA TYR A 93 7.88 -4.45 -1.15
C TYR A 93 7.12 -5.75 -1.45
N HIS A 94 6.51 -6.39 -0.45
CA HIS A 94 5.72 -7.61 -0.67
C HIS A 94 4.53 -7.36 -1.60
N SER A 95 3.90 -6.20 -1.52
CA SER A 95 2.76 -5.86 -2.37
C SER A 95 3.07 -5.79 -3.88
N ILE A 96 4.33 -5.57 -4.28
CA ILE A 96 4.73 -5.47 -5.69
C ILE A 96 5.24 -6.79 -6.28
N LEU A 97 5.55 -7.79 -5.45
CA LEU A 97 6.16 -9.06 -5.90
C LEU A 97 5.31 -9.78 -6.94
N LEU A 98 3.99 -9.81 -6.76
CA LEU A 98 3.08 -10.41 -7.74
C LEU A 98 3.13 -9.67 -9.08
N GLY A 99 3.19 -8.34 -9.07
CA GLY A 99 3.34 -7.54 -10.28
C GLY A 99 4.60 -7.88 -11.08
N ASP A 100 5.71 -8.17 -10.37
CA ASP A 100 6.98 -8.57 -10.99
C ASP A 100 6.97 -10.04 -11.46
N ALA A 101 6.10 -10.87 -10.89
CA ALA A 101 5.95 -12.26 -11.29
C ALA A 101 5.00 -12.46 -12.47
N LEU A 102 4.11 -11.51 -12.80
CA LEU A 102 3.00 -11.69 -13.75
C LEU A 102 3.40 -12.32 -15.11
N GLY A 103 4.54 -11.93 -15.66
CA GLY A 103 5.05 -12.46 -16.94
C GLY A 103 5.80 -13.79 -16.83
N ARG A 104 6.08 -14.27 -15.62
CA ARG A 104 6.80 -15.53 -15.39
C ARG A 104 5.86 -16.71 -15.48
N THR A 105 6.41 -17.90 -15.78
CA THR A 105 5.63 -19.14 -15.77
C THR A 105 5.07 -19.41 -14.37
N PHE A 106 3.81 -19.80 -14.32
CA PHE A 106 3.12 -20.08 -13.06
C PHE A 106 3.71 -21.32 -12.35
N HIS A 107 3.93 -21.19 -11.06
CA HIS A 107 4.33 -22.26 -10.14
C HIS A 107 3.50 -22.18 -8.86
N GLN A 108 2.82 -23.28 -8.51
CA GLN A 108 1.88 -23.31 -7.38
C GLN A 108 2.52 -22.95 -6.05
N GLU A 109 3.73 -23.43 -5.75
CA GLU A 109 4.43 -23.13 -4.50
C GLU A 109 4.78 -21.64 -4.40
N GLN A 110 5.28 -21.05 -5.48
CA GLN A 110 5.58 -19.60 -5.53
C GLN A 110 4.32 -18.76 -5.46
N TRP A 111 3.22 -19.23 -6.02
CA TRP A 111 1.92 -18.56 -5.90
C TRP A 111 1.49 -18.51 -4.44
N GLN A 112 1.55 -19.64 -3.73
CA GLN A 112 1.18 -19.69 -2.33
C GLN A 112 2.04 -18.74 -1.48
N ASP A 113 3.36 -18.75 -1.69
CA ASP A 113 4.28 -17.84 -1.01
C ASP A 113 3.94 -16.36 -1.28
N LEU A 114 3.61 -16.00 -2.53
CA LEU A 114 3.22 -14.63 -2.89
C LEU A 114 1.94 -14.16 -2.18
N ILE A 115 0.92 -15.01 -2.08
CA ILE A 115 -0.38 -14.65 -1.48
C ILE A 115 -0.36 -14.73 0.06
N ASP A 116 0.51 -15.56 0.65
CA ASP A 116 0.63 -15.68 2.11
C ASP A 116 1.32 -14.46 2.73
N HIS A 117 2.17 -13.76 1.97
CA HIS A 117 2.91 -12.60 2.50
C HIS A 117 2.08 -11.34 2.58
N VAL A 118 1.11 -11.16 1.69
CA VAL A 118 0.25 -9.97 1.67
C VAL A 118 -1.03 -10.23 0.87
N SER A 119 -2.17 -9.75 1.37
CA SER A 119 -3.46 -9.96 0.68
C SER A 119 -3.79 -8.89 -0.36
N ILE A 120 -3.01 -7.80 -0.42
CA ILE A 120 -3.25 -6.69 -1.35
C ILE A 120 -2.03 -6.49 -2.22
N HIS A 121 -2.19 -6.69 -3.53
CA HIS A 121 -1.11 -6.63 -4.49
C HIS A 121 -1.24 -5.41 -5.39
N LYS A 122 -0.13 -4.69 -5.57
CA LYS A 122 -0.02 -3.58 -6.50
C LYS A 122 0.34 -4.11 -7.89
N LEU A 123 -0.62 -4.09 -8.81
CA LEU A 123 -0.41 -4.47 -10.20
C LEU A 123 -0.18 -3.23 -11.08
N ASN A 124 0.61 -3.38 -12.14
CA ASN A 124 0.88 -2.31 -13.08
C ASN A 124 0.20 -2.59 -14.44
N TYR A 125 -0.93 -1.93 -14.70
CA TYR A 125 -1.70 -2.08 -15.93
C TYR A 125 -0.90 -1.75 -17.22
N ARG A 126 0.15 -0.91 -17.12
CA ARG A 126 0.99 -0.53 -18.28
C ARG A 126 1.82 -1.71 -18.80
N LYS A 127 2.04 -2.74 -17.98
CA LYS A 127 2.79 -3.94 -18.35
C LYS A 127 1.91 -5.06 -18.96
N VAL A 128 0.59 -4.87 -19.06
CA VAL A 128 -0.34 -5.93 -19.50
C VAL A 128 0.06 -6.51 -20.87
N GLY A 129 0.41 -5.67 -21.85
CA GLY A 129 0.84 -6.14 -23.18
C GLY A 129 2.13 -6.96 -23.19
N GLU A 130 2.98 -6.79 -22.17
CA GLU A 130 4.21 -7.56 -21.99
C GLU A 130 3.94 -8.89 -21.26
N VAL A 131 3.26 -8.81 -20.10
CA VAL A 131 3.03 -9.98 -19.24
C VAL A 131 2.05 -11.00 -19.83
N SER A 132 1.13 -10.55 -20.69
CA SER A 132 0.18 -11.42 -21.39
C SER A 132 0.81 -12.29 -22.50
N ARG A 133 2.06 -12.03 -22.88
CA ARG A 133 2.76 -12.82 -23.91
C ARG A 133 3.06 -14.25 -23.48
N ASN A 134 3.17 -14.51 -22.18
CA ASN A 134 3.38 -15.87 -21.68
C ASN A 134 2.05 -16.54 -21.35
N PRO A 135 1.53 -17.47 -22.16
CA PRO A 135 0.23 -18.12 -21.93
C PRO A 135 0.20 -19.03 -20.69
N ARG A 136 1.37 -19.37 -20.15
CA ARG A 136 1.53 -20.14 -18.90
C ARG A 136 1.91 -19.24 -17.72
N GLY A 137 1.84 -17.91 -17.87
CA GLY A 137 2.23 -16.95 -16.85
C GLY A 137 1.18 -16.75 -15.76
N TYR A 138 1.62 -16.17 -14.63
CA TYR A 138 0.73 -15.77 -13.54
C TYR A 138 -0.41 -14.87 -14.00
N TYR A 139 -0.18 -14.01 -14.99
CA TYR A 139 -1.23 -13.15 -15.56
C TYR A 139 -2.47 -13.95 -15.96
N TRP A 140 -2.29 -15.01 -16.77
CA TRP A 140 -3.41 -15.82 -17.25
C TRP A 140 -4.02 -16.72 -16.18
N TYR A 141 -3.26 -17.07 -15.16
CA TYR A 141 -3.78 -17.80 -14.00
C TYR A 141 -4.78 -16.95 -13.21
N ILE A 142 -4.46 -15.65 -13.03
CA ILE A 142 -5.31 -14.70 -12.28
C ILE A 142 -6.54 -14.28 -13.10
N MET A 143 -6.42 -14.18 -14.42
CA MET A 143 -7.48 -13.70 -15.31
C MET A 143 -8.49 -14.79 -15.73
N LYS A 144 -8.33 -16.03 -15.26
CA LYS A 144 -9.32 -17.12 -15.42
C LYS A 144 -10.43 -17.03 -14.40
#